data_0372751f261e398800f2d9a59b1dc476
#
_entry.id   0372751f261e398800f2d9a59b1dc476
#
_cell.length_a   1.000
_cell.length_b   1.000
_cell.length_c   1.000
_cell.angle_alpha   90.00
_cell.angle_beta   90.00
_cell.angle_gamma   90.00
#
_symmetry.space_group_name_H-M   'P 1'
#
loop_
_entity.id
_entity.type
_entity.pdbx_description
1 polymer ?
#
loop_
_entity_poly.entity_id
_entity_poly.type
_entity_poly.pdbx_seq_one_letter_code
_entity_poly.pdbx_strand_id
1 'polypeptide(L)'
;MAARRFDIISDTHGFLSPELLSELAGADVIVHAGDICSASDLRTLEAVAPVRLALGNNDWAYDYGPQVRERVVFLGGGLKWQVTHYRRRLNLQMCDVAVFGHTHTPVLERDEWTGTLVMNPGSPTYPRGSKPSMGRILCEDGRVVDAQIIEL
;
A
#
# COMPACT_ATOMS: atom_id res chain seq x y z
N MET A 1 -1.93 -22.92 -7.85
CA MET A 1 -2.56 -21.65 -8.25
C MET A 1 -1.50 -20.59 -8.41
N ALA A 2 -1.72 -19.67 -9.33
CA ALA A 2 -0.79 -18.57 -9.53
C ALA A 2 -0.82 -17.62 -8.33
N ALA A 3 0.31 -17.01 -8.02
CA ALA A 3 0.41 -16.01 -6.97
C ALA A 3 -0.39 -14.77 -7.34
N ARG A 4 -1.07 -14.18 -6.33
CA ARG A 4 -1.71 -12.88 -6.45
C ARG A 4 -0.68 -11.78 -6.19
N ARG A 5 -0.66 -10.78 -7.04
CA ARG A 5 0.29 -9.67 -6.95
C ARG A 5 -0.38 -8.43 -6.38
N PHE A 6 0.13 -8.00 -5.24
CA PHE A 6 -0.29 -6.78 -4.57
C PHE A 6 0.82 -5.75 -4.70
N ASP A 7 0.54 -4.66 -5.38
CA ASP A 7 1.47 -3.55 -5.48
C ASP A 7 1.12 -2.49 -4.44
N ILE A 8 2.10 -2.07 -3.68
CA ILE A 8 1.93 -1.25 -2.49
C ILE A 8 2.57 0.11 -2.72
N ILE A 9 1.78 1.17 -2.60
CA ILE A 9 2.26 2.55 -2.75
C ILE A 9 1.74 3.43 -1.61
N SER A 10 2.36 4.57 -1.41
CA SER A 10 1.92 5.55 -0.41
C SER A 10 2.51 6.90 -0.71
N ASP A 11 1.86 7.95 -0.21
CA ASP A 11 2.41 9.31 -0.22
C ASP A 11 2.79 9.77 -1.62
N THR A 12 1.87 9.56 -2.56
CA THR A 12 2.05 9.99 -3.96
C THR A 12 1.82 11.48 -4.14
N HIS A 13 1.08 12.11 -3.24
CA HIS A 13 0.89 13.56 -3.16
C HIS A 13 0.47 14.21 -4.49
N GLY A 14 -0.53 13.63 -5.15
CA GLY A 14 -1.11 14.23 -6.35
C GLY A 14 -0.30 14.03 -7.62
N PHE A 15 0.63 13.07 -7.63
CA PHE A 15 1.45 12.78 -8.79
C PHE A 15 1.67 11.29 -8.98
N LEU A 16 1.44 10.82 -10.19
CA LEU A 16 1.71 9.43 -10.59
C LEU A 16 2.68 9.49 -11.77
N SER A 17 3.96 9.16 -11.54
CA SER A 17 4.96 9.20 -12.59
C SER A 17 4.75 8.12 -13.64
N PRO A 18 5.23 8.32 -14.89
CA PRO A 18 5.20 7.26 -15.89
C PRO A 18 5.93 5.99 -15.42
N GLU A 19 7.03 6.13 -14.69
CA GLU A 19 7.79 5.00 -14.15
C GLU A 19 6.94 4.20 -13.16
N LEU A 20 6.22 4.88 -12.27
CA LEU A 20 5.32 4.23 -11.32
C LEU A 20 4.21 3.50 -12.05
N LEU A 21 3.53 4.15 -12.98
CA LEU A 21 2.42 3.54 -13.72
C LEU A 21 2.88 2.34 -14.54
N SER A 22 4.07 2.41 -15.12
CA SER A 22 4.66 1.27 -15.84
C SER A 22 4.89 0.09 -14.90
N GLU A 23 5.40 0.34 -13.70
CA GLU A 23 5.65 -0.71 -12.71
C GLU A 23 4.35 -1.34 -12.19
N LEU A 24 3.29 -0.54 -12.05
CA LEU A 24 1.99 -1.02 -11.56
C LEU A 24 1.21 -1.86 -12.58
N ALA A 25 1.59 -1.82 -13.84
CA ALA A 25 0.91 -2.60 -14.88
C ALA A 25 1.01 -4.10 -14.58
N GLY A 26 -0.13 -4.79 -14.55
CA GLY A 26 -0.18 -6.20 -14.20
C GLY A 26 -0.45 -6.51 -12.73
N ALA A 27 -0.58 -5.51 -11.88
CA ALA A 27 -1.01 -5.73 -10.50
C ALA A 27 -2.40 -6.34 -10.44
N ASP A 28 -2.63 -7.25 -9.49
CA ASP A 28 -3.97 -7.76 -9.22
C ASP A 28 -4.74 -6.85 -8.28
N VAL A 29 -4.04 -6.22 -7.35
CA VAL A 29 -4.59 -5.25 -6.41
C VAL A 29 -3.53 -4.18 -6.16
N ILE A 30 -3.97 -2.93 -6.05
CA ILE A 30 -3.12 -1.82 -5.62
C ILE A 30 -3.55 -1.42 -4.21
N VAL A 31 -2.58 -1.34 -3.31
CA VAL A 31 -2.78 -0.88 -1.93
C VAL A 31 -2.09 0.47 -1.77
N HIS A 32 -2.83 1.48 -1.32
CA HIS A 32 -2.29 2.83 -1.11
C HIS A 32 -2.50 3.24 0.35
N ALA A 33 -1.42 3.55 1.03
CA ALA A 33 -1.45 3.84 2.47
C ALA A 33 -1.72 5.30 2.82
N GLY A 34 -2.23 6.09 1.87
CA GLY A 34 -2.69 7.46 2.15
C GLY A 34 -1.80 8.57 1.63
N ASP A 35 -2.31 9.78 1.72
CA ASP A 35 -1.74 10.97 1.10
C ASP A 35 -1.63 10.83 -0.42
N ILE A 36 -2.75 10.39 -1.02
CA ILE A 36 -2.92 10.37 -2.47
C ILE A 36 -3.15 11.79 -3.00
N CYS A 37 -3.88 12.61 -2.25
CA CYS A 37 -4.11 14.03 -2.50
C CYS A 37 -4.78 14.36 -3.85
N SER A 38 -5.43 13.38 -4.48
CA SER A 38 -6.06 13.57 -5.78
C SER A 38 -7.08 12.48 -6.06
N ALA A 39 -8.35 12.86 -6.20
CA ALA A 39 -9.40 11.94 -6.62
C ALA A 39 -9.18 11.45 -8.06
N SER A 40 -8.61 12.30 -8.90
CA SER A 40 -8.26 11.95 -10.28
C SER A 40 -7.20 10.83 -10.31
N ASP A 41 -6.21 10.89 -9.42
CA ASP A 41 -5.19 9.86 -9.33
C ASP A 41 -5.79 8.53 -8.87
N LEU A 42 -6.76 8.57 -7.95
CA LEU A 42 -7.46 7.35 -7.55
C LEU A 42 -8.13 6.68 -8.75
N ARG A 43 -8.81 7.46 -9.59
CA ARG A 43 -9.45 6.92 -10.80
C ARG A 43 -8.44 6.35 -11.77
N THR A 44 -7.28 6.97 -11.90
CA THR A 44 -6.20 6.45 -12.75
C THR A 44 -5.71 5.09 -12.23
N LEU A 45 -5.52 4.96 -10.92
CA LEU A 45 -5.11 3.69 -10.32
C LEU A 45 -6.21 2.63 -10.47
N GLU A 46 -7.46 3.00 -10.27
CA GLU A 46 -8.60 2.07 -10.41
C GLU A 46 -8.74 1.53 -11.84
N ALA A 47 -8.27 2.25 -12.83
CA ALA A 47 -8.23 1.77 -14.21
C ALA A 47 -7.16 0.68 -14.43
N VAL A 48 -6.17 0.60 -13.54
CA VAL A 48 -5.12 -0.43 -13.59
C VAL A 48 -5.55 -1.70 -12.86
N ALA A 49 -6.07 -1.56 -11.63
CA ALA A 49 -6.48 -2.68 -10.78
C ALA A 49 -7.39 -2.16 -9.65
N PRO A 50 -8.13 -3.05 -8.96
CA PRO A 50 -8.84 -2.65 -7.74
C PRO A 50 -7.90 -2.01 -6.73
N VAL A 51 -8.35 -0.93 -6.10
CA VAL A 51 -7.54 -0.14 -5.16
C VAL A 51 -8.10 -0.24 -3.74
N ARG A 52 -7.22 -0.46 -2.78
CA ARG A 52 -7.51 -0.37 -1.34
C ARG A 52 -6.75 0.85 -0.82
N LEU A 53 -7.48 1.92 -0.51
CA LEU A 53 -6.89 3.20 -0.13
C LEU A 53 -7.25 3.55 1.31
N ALA A 54 -6.25 3.86 2.13
CA ALA A 54 -6.44 4.44 3.45
C ALA A 54 -6.30 5.96 3.37
N LEU A 55 -7.03 6.68 4.25
CA LEU A 55 -6.93 8.14 4.32
C LEU A 55 -5.64 8.57 5.01
N GLY A 56 -4.86 9.41 4.35
CA GLY A 56 -3.74 10.10 4.95
C GLY A 56 -4.13 11.44 5.56
N ASN A 57 -3.18 12.09 6.21
CA ASN A 57 -3.43 13.37 6.88
C ASN A 57 -3.66 14.53 5.90
N ASN A 58 -3.30 14.36 4.63
CA ASN A 58 -3.53 15.37 3.59
C ASN A 58 -4.69 14.99 2.66
N ASP A 59 -5.46 13.97 3.00
CA ASP A 59 -6.60 13.53 2.18
C ASP A 59 -7.91 14.05 2.76
N TRP A 60 -8.80 14.48 1.88
CA TRP A 60 -10.14 14.90 2.24
C TRP A 60 -11.11 13.75 2.01
N ALA A 61 -11.74 13.26 3.08
CA ALA A 61 -12.58 12.05 3.03
C ALA A 61 -13.69 12.12 1.98
N TYR A 62 -14.28 13.30 1.76
CA TYR A 62 -15.37 13.47 0.82
C TYR A 62 -14.99 13.23 -0.65
N ASP A 63 -13.69 13.25 -0.96
CA ASP A 63 -13.23 13.09 -2.35
C ASP A 63 -13.20 11.63 -2.80
N TYR A 64 -13.23 10.67 -1.86
CA TYR A 64 -12.88 9.27 -2.15
C TYR A 64 -13.98 8.25 -1.92
N GLY A 65 -15.05 8.63 -1.26
CA GLY A 65 -16.15 7.72 -0.95
C GLY A 65 -16.01 6.98 0.39
N PRO A 66 -17.07 6.31 0.85
CA PRO A 66 -17.14 5.77 2.21
C PRO A 66 -16.23 4.56 2.46
N GLN A 67 -15.75 3.89 1.42
CA GLN A 67 -14.84 2.76 1.56
C GLN A 67 -13.40 3.20 1.90
N VAL A 68 -13.08 4.47 1.70
CA VAL A 68 -11.76 5.03 2.03
C VAL A 68 -11.84 5.60 3.44
N ARG A 69 -11.10 4.98 4.36
CA ARG A 69 -11.12 5.28 5.79
C ARG A 69 -9.71 5.35 6.32
N GLU A 70 -9.54 5.83 7.55
CA GLU A 70 -8.24 5.87 8.22
C GLU A 70 -7.65 4.47 8.42
N ARG A 71 -8.52 3.46 8.66
CA ARG A 71 -8.10 2.05 8.73
C ARG A 71 -8.94 1.26 7.74
N VAL A 72 -8.27 0.59 6.82
CA VAL A 72 -8.89 -0.28 5.83
C VAL A 72 -8.46 -1.70 6.11
N VAL A 73 -9.43 -2.61 6.21
CA VAL A 73 -9.16 -4.04 6.41
C VAL A 73 -9.80 -4.82 5.27
N PHE A 74 -9.10 -5.84 4.79
CA PHE A 74 -9.63 -6.66 3.71
C PHE A 74 -8.94 -8.02 3.68
N LEU A 75 -9.54 -8.95 2.95
CA LEU A 75 -8.95 -10.26 2.67
C LEU A 75 -8.37 -10.23 1.27
N GLY A 76 -7.14 -10.70 1.12
CA GLY A 76 -6.48 -10.78 -0.17
C GLY A 76 -5.43 -11.88 -0.18
N GLY A 77 -5.44 -12.71 -1.21
CA GLY A 77 -4.49 -13.83 -1.31
C GLY A 77 -4.62 -14.83 -0.17
N GLY A 78 -5.78 -14.91 0.48
CA GLY A 78 -6.01 -15.76 1.64
C GLY A 78 -5.47 -15.20 2.94
N LEU A 79 -5.08 -13.93 2.96
CA LEU A 79 -4.49 -13.25 4.12
C LEU A 79 -5.34 -12.07 4.56
N LYS A 80 -5.24 -11.74 5.85
CA LYS A 80 -5.88 -10.55 6.43
C LYS A 80 -4.93 -9.38 6.32
N TRP A 81 -5.39 -8.30 5.68
CA TRP A 81 -4.64 -7.08 5.47
C TRP A 81 -5.19 -5.95 6.32
N GLN A 82 -4.31 -5.11 6.80
CA GLN A 82 -4.68 -3.86 7.46
C GLN A 82 -3.80 -2.74 6.93
N VAL A 83 -4.43 -1.63 6.55
CA VAL A 83 -3.75 -0.46 5.98
C VAL A 83 -4.14 0.77 6.79
N THR A 84 -3.14 1.50 7.25
CA THR A 84 -3.32 2.80 7.90
C THR A 84 -2.23 3.74 7.41
N HIS A 85 -2.47 5.05 7.47
CA HIS A 85 -1.42 6.01 7.12
C HIS A 85 -0.34 6.07 8.19
N TYR A 86 -0.73 6.00 9.46
CA TYR A 86 0.19 6.06 10.60
C TYR A 86 0.47 4.67 11.17
N ARG A 87 1.75 4.37 11.38
CA ARG A 87 2.18 3.07 11.94
C ARG A 87 1.53 2.79 13.30
N ARG A 88 1.40 3.80 14.16
CA ARG A 88 0.84 3.65 15.50
C ARG A 88 -0.62 3.20 15.53
N ARG A 89 -1.33 3.31 14.41
CA ARG A 89 -2.74 2.90 14.31
C ARG A 89 -2.93 1.46 13.85
N LEU A 90 -1.84 0.79 13.48
CA LEU A 90 -1.89 -0.63 13.12
C LEU A 90 -2.10 -1.49 14.37
N ASN A 91 -2.92 -2.52 14.24
CA ASN A 91 -3.06 -3.57 15.24
C ASN A 91 -2.54 -4.87 14.63
N LEU A 92 -1.28 -5.19 14.92
CA LEU A 92 -0.59 -6.33 14.30
C LEU A 92 -1.15 -7.68 14.72
N GLN A 93 -1.86 -7.77 15.85
CA GLN A 93 -2.50 -9.01 16.28
C GLN A 93 -3.73 -9.34 15.42
N MET A 94 -4.23 -8.39 14.66
CA MET A 94 -5.48 -8.53 13.90
C MET A 94 -5.25 -8.67 12.40
N CYS A 95 -4.02 -8.86 11.95
CA CYS A 95 -3.73 -8.99 10.53
C CYS A 95 -2.48 -9.81 10.26
N ASP A 96 -2.38 -10.33 9.04
CA ASP A 96 -1.22 -11.07 8.54
C ASP A 96 -0.25 -10.13 7.81
N VAL A 97 -0.78 -9.09 7.17
CA VAL A 97 0.00 -8.09 6.45
C VAL A 97 -0.49 -6.71 6.88
N ALA A 98 0.44 -5.87 7.31
CA ALA A 98 0.17 -4.52 7.78
C ALA A 98 0.95 -3.51 6.94
N VAL A 99 0.25 -2.51 6.41
CA VAL A 99 0.83 -1.49 5.52
C VAL A 99 0.60 -0.12 6.14
N PHE A 100 1.63 0.72 6.13
CA PHE A 100 1.54 2.11 6.56
C PHE A 100 2.39 3.00 5.66
N GLY A 101 2.29 4.31 5.87
CA GLY A 101 3.02 5.30 5.08
C GLY A 101 3.53 6.44 5.95
N HIS A 102 3.27 7.67 5.54
CA HIS A 102 3.53 8.91 6.27
C HIS A 102 5.00 9.32 6.36
N THR A 103 5.91 8.41 6.70
CA THR A 103 7.32 8.74 6.89
C THR A 103 8.08 8.93 5.59
N HIS A 104 7.53 8.47 4.46
CA HIS A 104 8.19 8.46 3.15
C HIS A 104 9.47 7.62 3.12
N THR A 105 9.66 6.73 4.08
CA THR A 105 10.87 5.90 4.22
C THR A 105 10.49 4.43 4.17
N PRO A 106 11.08 3.62 3.29
CA PRO A 106 10.73 2.20 3.19
C PRO A 106 11.02 1.44 4.47
N VAL A 107 10.09 0.54 4.81
CA VAL A 107 10.24 -0.44 5.89
C VAL A 107 9.71 -1.76 5.36
N LEU A 108 10.43 -2.84 5.61
CA LEU A 108 9.98 -4.19 5.33
C LEU A 108 10.52 -5.10 6.41
N GLU A 109 9.64 -5.58 7.28
CA GLU A 109 10.05 -6.41 8.41
C GLU A 109 8.92 -7.34 8.82
N ARG A 110 9.25 -8.39 9.57
CA ARG A 110 8.27 -9.29 10.15
C ARG A 110 8.28 -9.08 11.67
N ASP A 111 7.10 -8.83 12.23
CA ASP A 111 6.97 -8.61 13.67
C ASP A 111 7.25 -9.93 14.41
N GLU A 112 8.17 -9.86 15.40
CA GLU A 112 8.60 -11.05 16.14
C GLU A 112 7.49 -11.70 16.95
N TRP A 113 6.56 -10.91 17.47
CA TRP A 113 5.52 -11.39 18.39
C TRP A 113 4.32 -11.96 17.65
N THR A 114 3.90 -11.32 16.56
CA THR A 114 2.66 -11.68 15.85
C THR A 114 2.93 -12.45 14.55
N GLY A 115 4.14 -12.37 14.01
CA GLY A 115 4.47 -12.90 12.70
C GLY A 115 3.95 -12.06 11.54
N THR A 116 3.31 -10.92 11.82
CA THR A 116 2.76 -10.04 10.80
C THR A 116 3.86 -9.43 9.94
N LEU A 117 3.68 -9.46 8.63
CA LEU A 117 4.55 -8.75 7.70
C LEU A 117 4.18 -7.26 7.71
N VAL A 118 5.14 -6.41 7.98
CA VAL A 118 4.94 -4.96 8.09
C VAL A 118 5.69 -4.27 6.97
N MET A 119 5.00 -3.44 6.20
CA MET A 119 5.59 -2.72 5.07
C MET A 119 5.18 -1.24 5.07
N ASN A 120 6.18 -0.39 4.88
CA ASN A 120 6.01 0.96 4.35
C ASN A 120 6.69 0.98 2.98
N PRO A 121 5.97 1.26 1.90
CA PRO A 121 6.56 1.21 0.56
C PRO A 121 7.48 2.40 0.26
N GLY A 122 7.57 3.37 1.17
CA GLY A 122 8.21 4.64 0.90
C GLY A 122 7.31 5.54 0.07
N SER A 123 7.89 6.51 -0.59
CA SER A 123 7.17 7.40 -1.50
C SER A 123 7.79 7.36 -2.89
N PRO A 124 6.98 7.22 -3.95
CA PRO A 124 7.50 7.30 -5.31
C PRO A 124 7.75 8.75 -5.75
N THR A 125 7.25 9.72 -4.99
CA THR A 125 7.28 11.14 -5.35
C THR A 125 8.22 11.95 -4.47
N TYR A 126 8.13 11.77 -3.15
CA TYR A 126 8.87 12.57 -2.17
C TYR A 126 9.58 11.68 -1.15
N PRO A 127 10.56 10.87 -1.59
CA PRO A 127 11.28 9.98 -0.67
C PRO A 127 12.09 10.78 0.35
N ARG A 128 12.31 10.17 1.53
CA ARG A 128 13.13 10.74 2.59
C ARG A 128 14.22 9.75 2.97
N GLY A 129 15.47 10.10 2.65
CA GLY A 129 16.62 9.25 2.95
C GLY A 129 16.71 8.01 2.09
N SER A 130 15.97 7.94 0.98
CA SER A 130 15.94 6.81 0.07
C SER A 130 15.66 7.29 -1.34
N LYS A 131 15.68 6.36 -2.31
CA LYS A 131 15.23 6.63 -3.68
C LYS A 131 13.72 6.53 -3.75
N PRO A 132 13.07 7.08 -4.79
CA PRO A 132 11.66 6.83 -5.05
C PRO A 132 11.39 5.33 -5.06
N SER A 133 10.32 4.90 -4.41
CA SER A 133 10.08 3.48 -4.20
C SER A 133 8.60 3.12 -4.12
N MET A 134 8.36 1.83 -4.26
CA MET A 134 7.07 1.18 -4.02
C MET A 134 7.33 -0.20 -3.43
N GLY A 135 6.29 -0.91 -3.03
CA GLY A 135 6.40 -2.27 -2.56
C GLY A 135 5.65 -3.24 -3.47
N ARG A 136 6.00 -4.52 -3.38
CA ARG A 136 5.28 -5.61 -4.05
C ARG A 136 5.27 -6.82 -3.17
N ILE A 137 4.08 -7.40 -2.98
CA ILE A 137 3.89 -8.60 -2.18
C ILE A 137 3.17 -9.62 -3.05
N LEU A 138 3.74 -10.81 -3.15
CA LEU A 138 3.12 -11.94 -3.83
C LEU A 138 2.58 -12.91 -2.80
N CYS A 139 1.30 -13.27 -2.95
CA CYS A 139 0.60 -14.18 -2.03
C CYS A 139 0.05 -15.36 -2.78
N GLU A 140 0.20 -16.56 -2.21
CA GLU A 140 -0.32 -17.80 -2.78
C GLU A 140 -0.76 -18.73 -1.65
N ASP A 141 -2.01 -19.19 -1.72
CA ASP A 141 -2.59 -20.15 -0.76
C ASP A 141 -2.46 -19.70 0.70
N GLY A 142 -2.77 -18.42 0.97
CA GLY A 142 -2.75 -17.88 2.32
C GLY A 142 -1.37 -17.65 2.89
N ARG A 143 -0.36 -17.56 2.03
CA ARG A 143 1.02 -17.28 2.44
C ARG A 143 1.64 -16.19 1.59
N VAL A 144 2.52 -15.41 2.21
CA VAL A 144 3.39 -14.49 1.47
C VAL A 144 4.53 -15.31 0.88
N VAL A 145 4.64 -15.34 -0.44
CA VAL A 145 5.72 -16.08 -1.11
C VAL A 145 6.86 -15.17 -1.54
N ASP A 146 6.64 -13.87 -1.63
CA ASP A 146 7.67 -12.88 -1.86
C ASP A 146 7.19 -11.50 -1.38
N ALA A 147 8.11 -10.70 -0.89
CA ALA A 147 7.85 -9.32 -0.49
C ALA A 147 9.12 -8.50 -0.72
N GLN A 148 8.98 -7.35 -1.38
CA GLN A 148 10.14 -6.52 -1.71
C GLN A 148 9.78 -5.04 -1.81
N ILE A 149 10.78 -4.20 -1.58
CA ILE A 149 10.75 -2.78 -1.91
C ILE A 149 11.40 -2.63 -3.28
N ILE A 150 10.74 -1.92 -4.18
CA ILE A 150 11.22 -1.68 -5.55
C ILE A 150 11.60 -0.22 -5.68
N GLU A 151 12.84 0.05 -6.05
CA GLU A 151 13.29 1.40 -6.37
C GLU A 151 12.85 1.75 -7.80
N LEU A 152 12.38 2.96 -7.96
CA LEU A 152 11.85 3.46 -9.25
C LEU A 152 12.87 4.32 -10.00
#